data_ef6c3b9e6ef28d2edd63485c2031da9f
#
_entry.id   ef6c3b9e6ef28d2edd63485c2031da9f
#
_cell.length_a   1.000
_cell.length_b   1.000
_cell.length_c   1.000
_cell.angle_alpha   90.00
_cell.angle_beta   90.00
_cell.angle_gamma   90.00
#
_symmetry.space_group_name_H-M   'P 1'
#
loop_
_entity.id
_entity.type
_entity.pdbx_description
1 polymer ?
#
loop_
_entity_poly.entity_id
_entity_poly.type
_entity_poly.pdbx_seq_one_letter_code
_entity_poly.pdbx_strand_id
1 'polypeptide(L)'
;HQYSEAALAYACRWTCHHLCAASEPAASASLLCSLTFLDQRLVQCGHPWSEVLHDCDEAMATAPTTGLPFNFSKDMELLRDAIVLSSSYVRQRGCRLDEQLWQRLLKPAARSDATLVRRTATDARERARAKAILSATRPFLKGAGGAMRAVLEGHEDRVSGVACFVGADGKPRIVSASWDKTVRVWNPSSGEEEAVLKGHE
;
A
#
# COMPACT_ATOMS: atom_id res chain seq x y z
N HIS A 1 -22.66 -10.97 -19.10
CA HIS A 1 -21.36 -11.54 -19.43
C HIS A 1 -20.52 -11.63 -18.16
N GLN A 2 -20.42 -12.84 -17.59
CA GLN A 2 -19.49 -13.12 -16.50
C GLN A 2 -18.09 -13.28 -17.13
N TYR A 3 -17.20 -12.35 -16.88
CA TYR A 3 -15.78 -12.56 -17.20
C TYR A 3 -15.26 -13.74 -16.38
N SER A 4 -14.39 -14.56 -16.97
CA SER A 4 -13.71 -15.61 -16.20
C SER A 4 -12.86 -14.97 -15.07
N GLU A 5 -12.69 -15.68 -13.96
CA GLU A 5 -11.84 -15.21 -12.84
C GLU A 5 -10.43 -14.84 -13.35
N ALA A 6 -9.89 -15.59 -14.30
CA ALA A 6 -8.59 -15.32 -14.90
C ALA A 6 -8.57 -13.98 -15.67
N ALA A 7 -9.64 -13.65 -16.40
CA ALA A 7 -9.73 -12.37 -17.12
C ALA A 7 -9.86 -11.19 -16.14
N LEU A 8 -10.60 -11.35 -15.04
CA LEU A 8 -10.71 -10.34 -14.01
C LEU A 8 -9.37 -10.14 -13.29
N ALA A 9 -8.68 -11.22 -12.92
CA ALA A 9 -7.36 -11.15 -12.30
C ALA A 9 -6.34 -10.45 -13.21
N TYR A 10 -6.32 -10.80 -14.50
CA TYR A 10 -5.47 -10.12 -15.49
C TYR A 10 -5.79 -8.61 -15.57
N ALA A 11 -7.06 -8.25 -15.72
CA ALA A 11 -7.47 -6.85 -15.78
C ALA A 11 -7.07 -6.09 -14.51
N CYS A 12 -7.33 -6.65 -13.32
CA CYS A 12 -6.92 -6.05 -12.06
C CYS A 12 -5.40 -5.85 -11.95
N ARG A 13 -4.61 -6.74 -12.54
CA ARG A 13 -3.14 -6.67 -12.48
C ARG A 13 -2.55 -5.61 -13.40
N TRP A 14 -3.02 -5.54 -14.64
CA TRP A 14 -2.32 -4.83 -15.70
C TRP A 14 -2.96 -3.51 -16.14
N THR A 15 -4.19 -3.20 -15.70
CA THR A 15 -4.91 -2.00 -16.18
C THR A 15 -4.14 -0.71 -15.86
N CYS A 16 -3.57 -0.56 -14.67
CA CYS A 16 -2.82 0.64 -14.31
C CYS A 16 -1.59 0.83 -15.18
N HIS A 17 -0.82 -0.24 -15.40
CA HIS A 17 0.33 -0.23 -16.29
C HIS A 17 -0.07 0.15 -17.73
N HIS A 18 -1.13 -0.46 -18.28
CA HIS A 18 -1.61 -0.11 -19.63
C HIS A 18 -2.07 1.35 -19.74
N LEU A 19 -2.70 1.90 -18.71
CA LEU A 19 -3.10 3.30 -18.69
C LEU A 19 -1.88 4.24 -18.67
N CYS A 20 -0.87 3.93 -17.86
CA CYS A 20 0.38 4.69 -17.85
C CYS A 20 1.10 4.62 -19.19
N ALA A 21 1.19 3.43 -19.81
CA ALA A 21 1.78 3.24 -21.13
C ALA A 21 1.00 3.98 -22.25
N ALA A 22 -0.31 4.15 -22.09
CA ALA A 22 -1.16 4.95 -22.98
C ALA A 22 -1.11 6.46 -22.70
N SER A 23 -0.22 6.93 -21.81
CA SER A 23 -0.11 8.33 -21.37
C SER A 23 -1.35 8.85 -20.63
N GLU A 24 -2.04 7.97 -19.89
CA GLU A 24 -3.23 8.27 -19.10
C GLU A 24 -2.99 8.08 -17.58
N PRO A 25 -1.98 8.75 -16.97
CA PRO A 25 -1.64 8.56 -15.56
C PRO A 25 -2.75 9.03 -14.60
N ALA A 26 -3.56 10.01 -15.02
CA ALA A 26 -4.70 10.46 -14.24
C ALA A 26 -5.79 9.39 -14.10
N ALA A 27 -6.03 8.61 -15.15
CA ALA A 27 -6.96 7.49 -15.14
C ALA A 27 -6.42 6.34 -14.27
N SER A 28 -5.12 6.03 -14.36
CA SER A 28 -4.44 5.07 -13.49
C SER A 28 -4.56 5.47 -12.02
N ALA A 29 -4.25 6.72 -11.67
CA ALA A 29 -4.38 7.25 -10.31
C ALA A 29 -5.83 7.22 -9.80
N SER A 30 -6.80 7.52 -10.65
CA SER A 30 -8.23 7.43 -10.29
C SER A 30 -8.64 6.01 -9.93
N LEU A 31 -8.12 4.99 -10.65
CA LEU A 31 -8.33 3.57 -10.33
C LEU A 31 -7.64 3.20 -9.02
N LEU A 32 -6.37 3.57 -8.84
CA LEU A 32 -5.60 3.32 -7.61
C LEU A 32 -6.26 3.97 -6.39
N CYS A 33 -6.92 5.11 -6.55
CA CYS A 33 -7.72 5.75 -5.50
C CYS A 33 -9.11 5.12 -5.31
N SER A 34 -9.52 4.15 -6.14
CA SER A 34 -10.77 3.42 -5.98
C SER A 34 -10.62 2.30 -4.97
N LEU A 35 -11.33 2.41 -3.84
CA LEU A 35 -11.33 1.38 -2.81
C LEU A 35 -11.80 0.01 -3.34
N THR A 36 -12.77 0.01 -4.25
CA THR A 36 -13.27 -1.23 -4.86
C THR A 36 -12.19 -1.91 -5.69
N PHE A 37 -11.42 -1.14 -6.45
CA PHE A 37 -10.32 -1.66 -7.25
C PHE A 37 -9.19 -2.21 -6.36
N LEU A 38 -8.79 -1.47 -5.32
CA LEU A 38 -7.78 -1.91 -4.36
C LEU A 38 -8.21 -3.19 -3.63
N ASP A 39 -9.46 -3.25 -3.17
CA ASP A 39 -10.00 -4.44 -2.49
C ASP A 39 -10.01 -5.64 -3.45
N GLN A 40 -10.50 -5.45 -4.67
CA GLN A 40 -10.51 -6.51 -5.68
C GLN A 40 -9.10 -7.00 -5.98
N ARG A 41 -8.15 -6.11 -6.17
CA ARG A 41 -6.79 -6.44 -6.54
C ARG A 41 -5.99 -7.09 -5.39
N LEU A 42 -6.00 -6.46 -4.21
CA LEU A 42 -5.17 -6.88 -3.07
C LEU A 42 -5.79 -8.00 -2.25
N VAL A 43 -7.11 -7.97 -2.05
CA VAL A 43 -7.80 -8.88 -1.14
C VAL A 43 -8.45 -10.05 -1.89
N GLN A 44 -9.21 -9.77 -2.95
CA GLN A 44 -9.95 -10.80 -3.68
C GLN A 44 -9.04 -11.60 -4.63
N CYS A 45 -8.22 -10.91 -5.44
CA CYS A 45 -7.29 -11.56 -6.37
C CYS A 45 -5.96 -11.93 -5.72
N GLY A 46 -5.62 -11.39 -4.54
CA GLY A 46 -4.39 -11.71 -3.81
C GLY A 46 -3.12 -11.27 -4.52
N HIS A 47 -3.17 -10.21 -5.35
CA HIS A 47 -1.97 -9.72 -6.03
C HIS A 47 -0.95 -9.13 -5.04
N PRO A 48 0.36 -9.21 -5.36
CA PRO A 48 1.40 -8.64 -4.52
C PRO A 48 1.20 -7.15 -4.26
N TRP A 49 1.37 -6.73 -3.02
CA TRP A 49 1.27 -5.33 -2.61
C TRP A 49 2.33 -4.46 -3.29
N SER A 50 3.52 -5.02 -3.53
CA SER A 50 4.61 -4.37 -4.27
C SER A 50 4.22 -3.95 -5.69
N GLU A 51 3.35 -4.71 -6.36
CA GLU A 51 2.85 -4.33 -7.69
C GLU A 51 1.97 -3.08 -7.65
N VAL A 52 1.10 -2.96 -6.64
CA VAL A 52 0.26 -1.76 -6.46
C VAL A 52 1.12 -0.54 -6.13
N LEU A 53 2.18 -0.73 -5.33
CA LEU A 53 3.14 0.34 -5.04
C LEU A 53 3.92 0.76 -6.29
N HIS A 54 4.31 -0.21 -7.12
CA HIS A 54 4.95 0.06 -8.39
C HIS A 54 4.04 0.87 -9.33
N ASP A 55 2.76 0.53 -9.41
CA ASP A 55 1.80 1.30 -10.21
C ASP A 55 1.62 2.74 -9.70
N CYS A 56 1.68 2.96 -8.38
CA CYS A 56 1.70 4.31 -7.83
C CYS A 56 2.94 5.08 -8.27
N ASP A 57 4.11 4.43 -8.21
CA ASP A 57 5.39 5.03 -8.63
C ASP A 57 5.40 5.30 -10.14
N GLU A 58 4.87 4.39 -10.97
CA GLU A 58 4.74 4.54 -12.42
C GLU A 58 3.78 5.68 -12.79
N ALA A 59 2.63 5.79 -12.13
CA ALA A 59 1.69 6.89 -12.34
C ALA A 59 2.31 8.25 -12.01
N MET A 60 3.14 8.33 -10.97
CA MET A 60 3.88 9.55 -10.64
C MET A 60 4.98 9.86 -11.65
N ALA A 61 5.72 8.85 -12.11
CA ALA A 61 6.82 9.01 -13.06
C ALA A 61 6.34 9.42 -14.47
N THR A 62 5.17 8.94 -14.90
CA THR A 62 4.58 9.24 -16.21
C THR A 62 3.70 10.49 -16.19
N ALA A 63 3.50 11.10 -15.02
CA ALA A 63 2.67 12.27 -14.84
C ALA A 63 3.24 13.48 -15.64
N PRO A 64 2.46 14.10 -16.53
CA PRO A 64 2.91 15.29 -17.23
C PRO A 64 3.06 16.46 -16.25
N THR A 65 3.99 17.37 -16.55
CA THR A 65 4.24 18.57 -15.73
C THR A 65 3.08 19.58 -15.75
N THR A 66 2.17 19.45 -16.70
CA THR A 66 1.00 20.34 -16.87
C THR A 66 -0.27 19.53 -17.09
N GLY A 67 -1.40 20.05 -16.63
CA GLY A 67 -2.72 19.45 -16.89
C GLY A 67 -3.25 18.49 -15.79
N LEU A 68 -2.44 18.14 -14.80
CA LEU A 68 -2.90 17.37 -13.64
C LEU A 68 -3.29 18.28 -12.47
N PRO A 69 -4.12 17.79 -11.53
CA PRO A 69 -4.39 18.50 -10.28
C PRO A 69 -3.08 18.88 -9.57
N PHE A 70 -3.01 20.07 -9.03
CA PHE A 70 -1.80 20.65 -8.39
C PHE A 70 -1.10 19.73 -7.37
N ASN A 71 -1.84 18.81 -6.74
CA ASN A 71 -1.30 17.91 -5.71
C ASN A 71 -1.29 16.43 -6.11
N PHE A 72 -1.29 16.13 -7.40
CA PHE A 72 -1.34 14.76 -7.90
C PHE A 72 -0.25 13.85 -7.28
N SER A 73 1.01 14.24 -7.39
CA SER A 73 2.13 13.43 -6.85
C SER A 73 2.01 13.24 -5.34
N LYS A 74 1.62 14.28 -4.62
CA LYS A 74 1.44 14.20 -3.17
C LYS A 74 0.27 13.31 -2.75
N ASP A 75 -0.82 13.31 -3.49
CA ASP A 75 -1.95 12.40 -3.26
C ASP A 75 -1.52 10.96 -3.49
N MET A 76 -0.74 10.69 -4.53
CA MET A 76 -0.21 9.36 -4.81
C MET A 76 0.80 8.89 -3.76
N GLU A 77 1.68 9.78 -3.29
CA GLU A 77 2.58 9.48 -2.16
C GLU A 77 1.81 9.12 -0.88
N LEU A 78 0.77 9.88 -0.54
CA LEU A 78 -0.07 9.60 0.62
C LEU A 78 -0.81 8.27 0.50
N LEU A 79 -1.34 7.97 -0.67
CA LEU A 79 -1.97 6.68 -0.94
C LEU A 79 -0.97 5.53 -0.80
N ARG A 80 0.19 5.67 -1.42
CA ARG A 80 1.29 4.71 -1.35
C ARG A 80 1.71 4.44 0.10
N ASP A 81 1.96 5.48 0.88
CA ASP A 81 2.32 5.36 2.30
C ASP A 81 1.22 4.66 3.11
N ALA A 82 -0.06 4.98 2.84
CA ALA A 82 -1.18 4.33 3.51
C ALA A 82 -1.26 2.84 3.18
N ILE A 83 -1.01 2.46 1.92
CA ILE A 83 -0.98 1.07 1.47
C ILE A 83 0.17 0.32 2.16
N VAL A 84 1.39 0.87 2.16
CA VAL A 84 2.55 0.25 2.84
C VAL A 84 2.26 0.02 4.32
N LEU A 85 1.78 1.04 5.03
CA LEU A 85 1.48 0.96 6.45
C LEU A 85 0.32 0.01 6.78
N SER A 86 -0.54 -0.30 5.80
CA SER A 86 -1.68 -1.19 5.97
C SER A 86 -1.36 -2.64 5.63
N SER A 87 -0.32 -2.90 4.83
CA SER A 87 -0.04 -4.19 4.23
C SER A 87 0.13 -5.31 5.25
N SER A 88 0.92 -5.11 6.29
CA SER A 88 1.15 -6.11 7.34
C SER A 88 -0.14 -6.44 8.11
N TYR A 89 -0.94 -5.43 8.45
CA TYR A 89 -2.19 -5.61 9.19
C TYR A 89 -3.24 -6.38 8.39
N VAL A 90 -3.35 -6.11 7.09
CA VAL A 90 -4.31 -6.80 6.23
C VAL A 90 -3.85 -8.23 5.96
N ARG A 91 -2.56 -8.44 5.63
CA ARG A 91 -2.03 -9.77 5.28
C ARG A 91 -1.91 -10.71 6.47
N GLN A 92 -1.37 -10.23 7.59
CA GLN A 92 -1.01 -11.09 8.72
C GLN A 92 -2.12 -11.18 9.78
N ARG A 93 -2.89 -10.10 9.95
CA ARG A 93 -3.92 -10.02 10.99
C ARG A 93 -5.35 -10.08 10.45
N GLY A 94 -5.52 -10.20 9.15
CA GLY A 94 -6.83 -10.23 8.51
C GLY A 94 -7.65 -8.95 8.75
N CYS A 95 -6.98 -7.82 9.06
CA CYS A 95 -7.65 -6.55 9.21
C CYS A 95 -8.23 -6.08 7.89
N ARG A 96 -9.36 -5.42 7.94
CA ARG A 96 -10.03 -4.94 6.73
C ARG A 96 -9.29 -3.76 6.10
N LEU A 97 -9.14 -3.79 4.77
CA LEU A 97 -8.46 -2.75 4.01
C LEU A 97 -9.13 -1.38 4.17
N ASP A 98 -10.46 -1.32 4.09
CA ASP A 98 -11.23 -0.09 4.26
C ASP A 98 -11.00 0.56 5.63
N GLU A 99 -10.97 -0.24 6.72
CA GLU A 99 -10.67 0.24 8.06
C GLU A 99 -9.26 0.83 8.16
N GLN A 100 -8.27 0.15 7.60
CA GLN A 100 -6.88 0.62 7.60
C GLN A 100 -6.71 1.90 6.81
N LEU A 101 -7.28 1.98 5.61
CA LEU A 101 -7.11 3.14 4.73
C LEU A 101 -7.77 4.41 5.29
N TRP A 102 -9.04 4.34 5.75
CA TRP A 102 -9.68 5.55 6.27
C TRP A 102 -8.96 6.13 7.50
N GLN A 103 -8.47 5.25 8.37
CA GLN A 103 -7.77 5.68 9.58
C GLN A 103 -6.43 6.38 9.29
N ARG A 104 -5.75 5.96 8.20
CA ARG A 104 -4.45 6.52 7.81
C ARG A 104 -4.56 7.74 6.91
N LEU A 105 -5.60 7.81 6.08
CA LEU A 105 -5.78 8.86 5.08
C LEU A 105 -6.65 10.03 5.56
N LEU A 106 -7.55 9.84 6.52
CA LEU A 106 -8.53 10.86 6.87
C LEU A 106 -7.89 12.17 7.34
N LYS A 107 -6.86 12.11 8.19
CA LYS A 107 -6.14 13.31 8.65
C LYS A 107 -5.33 13.99 7.54
N PRO A 108 -4.50 13.27 6.76
CA PRO A 108 -3.84 13.86 5.59
C PRO A 108 -4.82 14.43 4.56
N ALA A 109 -5.90 13.71 4.27
CA ALA A 109 -6.90 14.11 3.29
C ALA A 109 -7.75 15.33 3.72
N ALA A 110 -7.78 15.64 4.99
CA ALA A 110 -8.46 16.84 5.50
C ALA A 110 -7.69 18.16 5.19
N ARG A 111 -6.43 18.06 4.79
CA ARG A 111 -5.68 19.22 4.27
C ARG A 111 -6.28 19.62 2.93
N SER A 112 -6.42 20.91 2.69
CA SER A 112 -7.30 21.51 1.69
C SER A 112 -7.16 21.02 0.24
N ASP A 113 -6.06 20.40 -0.12
CA ASP A 113 -5.66 20.19 -1.51
C ASP A 113 -5.69 18.74 -2.00
N ALA A 114 -5.90 17.75 -1.10
CA ALA A 114 -5.87 16.32 -1.40
C ALA A 114 -7.21 15.82 -1.96
N THR A 115 -7.45 16.00 -3.25
CA THR A 115 -8.76 15.69 -3.87
C THR A 115 -8.99 14.20 -4.10
N LEU A 116 -8.00 13.49 -4.64
CA LEU A 116 -8.11 12.05 -4.94
C LEU A 116 -8.15 11.22 -3.64
N VAL A 117 -7.19 11.44 -2.76
CA VAL A 117 -7.08 10.72 -1.49
C VAL A 117 -8.24 11.01 -0.54
N ARG A 118 -8.84 12.22 -0.61
CA ARG A 118 -10.03 12.57 0.19
C ARG A 118 -11.21 11.67 -0.17
N ARG A 119 -11.43 11.43 -1.45
CA ARG A 119 -12.49 10.52 -1.91
C ARG A 119 -12.24 9.10 -1.38
N THR A 120 -11.04 8.57 -1.56
CA THR A 120 -10.67 7.25 -1.03
C THR A 120 -10.89 7.14 0.48
N ALA A 121 -10.48 8.15 1.25
CA ALA A 121 -10.64 8.18 2.70
C ALA A 121 -12.13 8.22 3.12
N THR A 122 -12.96 8.97 2.40
CA THR A 122 -14.38 9.08 2.67
C THR A 122 -15.10 7.78 2.34
N ASP A 123 -14.88 7.22 1.15
CA ASP A 123 -15.46 5.95 0.71
C ASP A 123 -15.06 4.80 1.65
N ALA A 124 -13.80 4.78 2.05
CA ALA A 124 -13.28 3.79 3.01
C ALA A 124 -13.95 3.91 4.39
N ARG A 125 -14.15 5.14 4.88
CA ARG A 125 -14.85 5.40 6.15
C ARG A 125 -16.31 4.98 6.10
N GLU A 126 -17.00 5.29 5.03
CA GLU A 126 -18.41 4.92 4.85
C GLU A 126 -18.57 3.39 4.78
N ARG A 127 -17.72 2.71 4.01
CA ARG A 127 -17.71 1.25 3.90
C ARG A 127 -17.35 0.58 5.24
N ALA A 128 -16.36 1.11 5.95
CA ALA A 128 -15.98 0.60 7.27
C ALA A 128 -17.15 0.72 8.27
N ARG A 129 -17.85 1.85 8.28
CA ARG A 129 -19.01 2.08 9.14
C ARG A 129 -20.19 1.18 8.80
N ALA A 130 -20.47 0.97 7.52
CA ALA A 130 -21.57 0.13 7.08
C ALA A 130 -21.42 -1.35 7.47
N LYS A 131 -20.17 -1.81 7.64
CA LYS A 131 -19.86 -3.23 7.94
C LYS A 131 -19.50 -3.49 9.40
N ALA A 132 -19.16 -2.46 10.19
CA ALA A 132 -18.68 -2.62 11.56
C ALA A 132 -19.81 -2.46 12.57
N ILE A 133 -19.90 -3.38 13.53
CA ILE A 133 -20.78 -3.25 14.71
C ILE A 133 -20.26 -2.13 15.63
N LEU A 134 -18.92 -2.03 15.75
CA LEU A 134 -18.22 -0.97 16.45
C LEU A 134 -17.15 -0.39 15.52
N SER A 135 -17.25 0.89 15.22
CA SER A 135 -16.27 1.63 14.41
C SER A 135 -15.72 2.79 15.21
N ALA A 136 -14.42 3.01 15.11
CA ALA A 136 -13.79 4.17 15.72
C ALA A 136 -14.37 5.46 15.15
N THR A 137 -14.72 6.42 16.01
CA THR A 137 -15.25 7.72 15.58
C THR A 137 -14.16 8.65 15.07
N ARG A 138 -12.93 8.44 15.53
CA ARG A 138 -11.74 9.22 15.17
C ARG A 138 -10.59 8.30 14.76
N PRO A 139 -9.75 8.70 13.80
CA PRO A 139 -8.59 7.91 13.42
C PRO A 139 -7.58 7.88 14.57
N PHE A 140 -7.14 6.68 14.95
CA PHE A 140 -6.13 6.44 16.00
C PHE A 140 -4.83 5.84 15.46
N LEU A 141 -4.82 5.32 14.25
CA LEU A 141 -3.61 4.80 13.62
C LEU A 141 -2.68 5.92 13.16
N LYS A 142 -1.39 5.60 13.01
CA LYS A 142 -0.43 6.51 12.40
C LYS A 142 -0.87 6.86 10.98
N GLY A 143 -1.00 8.16 10.71
CA GLY A 143 -1.40 8.66 9.39
C GLY A 143 -0.30 8.48 8.35
N ALA A 144 -0.68 8.36 7.09
CA ALA A 144 0.21 8.42 5.95
C ALA A 144 0.94 9.79 5.87
N GLY A 145 2.10 9.82 5.22
CA GLY A 145 2.92 11.03 5.09
C GLY A 145 3.63 11.46 6.38
N GLY A 146 3.66 10.61 7.42
CA GLY A 146 4.40 10.83 8.67
C GLY A 146 5.81 10.25 8.63
N ALA A 147 6.49 10.29 9.79
CA ALA A 147 7.84 9.73 9.95
C ALA A 147 7.87 8.20 9.86
N MET A 148 6.78 7.52 10.22
CA MET A 148 6.65 6.06 10.07
C MET A 148 6.38 5.73 8.61
N ARG A 149 7.30 5.02 7.96
CA ARG A 149 7.22 4.65 6.54
C ARG A 149 6.73 3.22 6.33
N ALA A 150 7.14 2.30 7.19
CA ALA A 150 6.73 0.90 7.12
C ALA A 150 6.75 0.26 8.52
N VAL A 151 6.05 -0.86 8.65
CA VAL A 151 6.14 -1.77 9.79
C VAL A 151 6.55 -3.12 9.24
N LEU A 152 7.71 -3.61 9.68
CA LEU A 152 8.25 -4.91 9.27
C LEU A 152 7.84 -5.94 10.32
N GLU A 153 6.80 -6.70 10.04
CA GLU A 153 6.25 -7.69 10.97
C GLU A 153 6.53 -9.10 10.46
N GLY A 154 6.89 -9.99 11.38
CA GLY A 154 7.14 -11.40 11.06
C GLY A 154 7.97 -12.11 12.10
N HIS A 155 8.87 -11.43 12.83
CA HIS A 155 9.59 -12.04 13.93
C HIS A 155 8.65 -12.40 15.08
N GLU A 156 8.89 -13.58 15.66
CA GLU A 156 8.09 -14.13 16.76
C GLU A 156 8.68 -13.82 18.14
N ASP A 157 9.93 -13.31 18.18
CA ASP A 157 10.62 -12.96 19.41
C ASP A 157 11.38 -11.63 19.21
N ARG A 158 12.10 -11.21 20.23
CA ARG A 158 12.84 -9.94 20.29
C ARG A 158 13.83 -9.81 19.12
N VAL A 159 13.76 -8.70 18.40
CA VAL A 159 14.77 -8.31 17.41
C VAL A 159 16.01 -7.81 18.15
N SER A 160 17.15 -8.44 17.95
CA SER A 160 18.43 -8.15 18.58
C SER A 160 19.30 -7.22 17.75
N GLY A 161 19.13 -7.20 16.44
CA GLY A 161 19.93 -6.38 15.54
C GLY A 161 19.22 -6.06 14.24
N VAL A 162 19.54 -4.90 13.66
CA VAL A 162 19.06 -4.46 12.36
C VAL A 162 20.23 -3.84 11.60
N ALA A 163 20.33 -4.14 10.31
CA ALA A 163 21.30 -3.54 9.41
C ALA A 163 20.66 -3.26 8.05
N CYS A 164 21.30 -2.38 7.28
CA CYS A 164 20.90 -2.07 5.92
C CYS A 164 22.04 -2.44 4.96
N PHE A 165 21.69 -2.94 3.78
CA PHE A 165 22.65 -3.18 2.71
C PHE A 165 22.02 -2.89 1.36
N VAL A 166 22.83 -2.79 0.32
CA VAL A 166 22.39 -2.65 -1.06
C VAL A 166 22.58 -3.99 -1.74
N GLY A 167 21.52 -4.54 -2.30
CA GLY A 167 21.57 -5.80 -3.04
C GLY A 167 22.34 -5.67 -4.36
N ALA A 168 22.60 -6.79 -5.03
CA ALA A 168 23.28 -6.81 -6.32
C ALA A 168 22.47 -6.09 -7.43
N ASP A 169 21.16 -5.95 -7.25
CA ASP A 169 20.23 -5.20 -8.09
C ASP A 169 20.25 -3.67 -7.84
N GLY A 170 21.13 -3.20 -6.97
CA GLY A 170 21.24 -1.79 -6.60
C GLY A 170 20.15 -1.29 -5.65
N LYS A 171 19.25 -2.16 -5.18
CA LYS A 171 18.14 -1.76 -4.31
C LYS A 171 18.50 -1.91 -2.82
N PRO A 172 18.04 -0.99 -1.96
CA PRO A 172 18.27 -1.11 -0.53
C PRO A 172 17.46 -2.27 0.06
N ARG A 173 18.05 -2.95 1.06
CA ARG A 173 17.45 -4.00 1.87
C ARG A 173 17.68 -3.72 3.34
N ILE A 174 16.76 -4.18 4.17
CA ILE A 174 16.93 -4.24 5.61
C ILE A 174 17.09 -5.70 6.00
N VAL A 175 18.06 -5.97 6.87
CA VAL A 175 18.25 -7.28 7.49
C VAL A 175 17.98 -7.12 8.98
N SER A 176 17.22 -8.04 9.55
CA SER A 176 16.98 -8.10 11.00
C SER A 176 17.29 -9.48 11.56
N ALA A 177 17.91 -9.52 12.73
CA ALA A 177 18.18 -10.74 13.47
C ALA A 177 17.34 -10.79 14.75
N SER A 178 16.80 -11.95 15.09
CA SER A 178 15.91 -12.12 16.23
C SER A 178 16.26 -13.34 17.08
N TRP A 179 15.79 -13.33 18.31
CA TRP A 179 15.85 -14.44 19.24
C TRP A 179 14.93 -15.60 18.82
N ASP A 180 14.05 -15.40 17.83
CA ASP A 180 13.29 -16.48 17.17
C ASP A 180 14.17 -17.39 16.30
N LYS A 181 15.51 -17.22 16.37
CA LYS A 181 16.53 -17.97 15.61
C LYS A 181 16.41 -17.78 14.10
N THR A 182 15.88 -16.63 13.68
CA THR A 182 15.80 -16.26 12.26
C THR A 182 16.49 -14.94 11.98
N VAL A 183 17.04 -14.84 10.77
CA VAL A 183 17.44 -13.58 10.16
C VAL A 183 16.50 -13.33 8.98
N ARG A 184 15.89 -12.16 8.92
CA ARG A 184 14.94 -11.81 7.85
C ARG A 184 15.47 -10.67 7.00
N VAL A 185 15.17 -10.73 5.72
CA VAL A 185 15.50 -9.70 4.74
C VAL A 185 14.20 -9.07 4.26
N TRP A 186 14.17 -7.75 4.24
CA TRP A 186 12.99 -6.96 3.96
C TRP A 186 13.25 -5.95 2.85
N ASN A 187 12.23 -5.72 2.04
CA ASN A 187 12.17 -4.59 1.14
C ASN A 187 11.66 -3.35 1.89
N PRO A 188 12.48 -2.30 2.10
CA PRO A 188 12.06 -1.12 2.85
C PRO A 188 10.96 -0.31 2.14
N SER A 189 10.85 -0.45 0.81
CA SER A 189 9.89 0.32 0.01
C SER A 189 8.48 -0.27 0.05
N SER A 190 8.35 -1.61 0.12
CA SER A 190 7.06 -2.30 0.19
C SER A 190 6.72 -2.81 1.59
N GLY A 191 7.72 -2.92 2.50
CA GLY A 191 7.58 -3.55 3.80
C GLY A 191 7.46 -5.08 3.73
N GLU A 192 7.70 -5.67 2.57
CA GLU A 192 7.60 -7.11 2.35
C GLU A 192 8.86 -7.85 2.79
N GLU A 193 8.66 -9.07 3.33
CA GLU A 193 9.73 -10.01 3.60
C GLU A 193 10.17 -10.68 2.30
N GLU A 194 11.45 -10.56 1.96
CA GLU A 194 12.05 -11.17 0.77
C GLU A 194 12.68 -12.53 1.06
N ALA A 195 13.22 -12.71 2.27
CA ALA A 195 13.85 -13.97 2.68
C ALA A 195 13.83 -14.17 4.19
N VAL A 196 13.75 -15.46 4.60
CA VAL A 196 13.93 -15.90 5.98
C VAL A 196 15.08 -16.89 6.01
N LEU A 197 16.13 -16.56 6.74
CA LEU A 197 17.30 -17.41 6.96
C LEU A 197 17.18 -18.07 8.34
N LYS A 198 17.23 -19.40 8.37
CA LYS A 198 17.16 -20.20 9.59
C LYS A 198 18.48 -20.95 9.76
N GLY A 199 18.82 -21.32 10.99
CA GLY A 199 19.93 -22.24 11.24
C GLY A 199 21.08 -21.66 12.04
N HIS A 200 20.95 -20.48 12.66
CA HIS A 200 21.85 -20.05 13.72
C HIS A 200 21.26 -20.42 15.08
N GLU A 201 22.07 -20.98 15.94
CA GLU A 201 21.72 -21.37 17.31
C GLU A 201 22.09 -20.27 18.32
#